data_d9ba5f1ca946807ea0b629ee24639a62
#
_entry.id   d9ba5f1ca946807ea0b629ee24639a62
#
_cell.length_a   1.000
_cell.length_b   1.000
_cell.length_c   1.000
_cell.angle_alpha   90.00
_cell.angle_beta   90.00
_cell.angle_gamma   90.00
#
_symmetry.space_group_name_H-M   'P 1'
#
loop_
_entity.id
_entity.type
_entity.pdbx_description
1 polymer ?
#
loop_
_entity_poly.entity_id
_entity_poly.type
_entity_poly.pdbx_seq_one_letter_code
_entity_poly.pdbx_strand_id
1 'polypeptide(L)'
;MNLNSLLKPERINLNLKAKKKTEALKELISLIKTGEDAEQILKTLLTREELGSTGIGKGIGIPHCRSLLIDKLEIAIGRSTNGIDFNAIDKKPVHLLFLIIAPPQDPGNQYLITLGRIAIVCQELTKKKKIFEPQTPEEFIALIKKIEENL
;
A
#
# COMPACT_ATOMS: atom_id res chain seq x y z
N MET A 1 -4.56 18.44 -1.40
CA MET A 1 -4.54 17.10 -2.01
C MET A 1 -5.19 16.10 -1.05
N ASN A 2 -6.10 15.29 -1.52
CA ASN A 2 -6.64 14.20 -0.75
C ASN A 2 -6.17 12.86 -1.32
N LEU A 3 -6.22 11.82 -0.51
CA LEU A 3 -5.75 10.50 -0.89
C LEU A 3 -6.54 9.93 -2.07
N ASN A 4 -7.85 10.18 -2.08
CA ASN A 4 -8.75 9.67 -3.10
C ASN A 4 -8.32 10.05 -4.53
N SER A 5 -7.72 11.23 -4.72
CA SER A 5 -7.28 11.69 -6.04
C SER A 5 -6.10 10.88 -6.61
N LEU A 6 -5.41 10.13 -5.76
CA LEU A 6 -4.26 9.31 -6.14
C LEU A 6 -4.63 7.85 -6.39
N LEU A 7 -5.85 7.44 -6.04
CA LEU A 7 -6.26 6.05 -6.15
C LEU A 7 -6.86 5.76 -7.52
N LYS A 8 -6.49 4.62 -8.09
CA LYS A 8 -6.98 4.15 -9.39
C LYS A 8 -7.47 2.71 -9.26
N PRO A 9 -8.65 2.38 -9.78
CA PRO A 9 -9.18 1.01 -9.68
C PRO A 9 -8.23 -0.04 -10.23
N GLU A 10 -7.52 0.25 -11.33
CA GLU A 10 -6.57 -0.67 -11.96
C GLU A 10 -5.32 -0.93 -11.12
N ARG A 11 -5.11 -0.16 -10.07
CA ARG A 11 -3.99 -0.30 -9.13
C ARG A 11 -4.43 -0.94 -7.81
N ILE A 12 -5.60 -1.57 -7.77
CA ILE A 12 -6.14 -2.22 -6.58
C ILE A 12 -6.42 -3.69 -6.88
N ASN A 13 -5.78 -4.58 -6.11
CA ASN A 13 -6.02 -6.02 -6.19
C ASN A 13 -6.55 -6.50 -4.83
N LEU A 14 -7.85 -6.77 -4.77
CA LEU A 14 -8.52 -7.19 -3.53
C LEU A 14 -8.37 -8.70 -3.26
N ASN A 15 -7.65 -9.43 -4.11
CA ASN A 15 -7.50 -10.88 -4.00
C ASN A 15 -6.04 -11.28 -4.22
N LEU A 16 -5.14 -10.77 -3.40
CA LEU A 16 -3.73 -11.14 -3.44
C LEU A 16 -3.58 -12.63 -3.17
N LYS A 17 -2.70 -13.29 -3.91
CA LYS A 17 -2.44 -14.72 -3.78
C LYS A 17 -1.21 -15.01 -2.94
N ALA A 18 -0.34 -14.05 -2.76
CA ALA A 18 0.90 -14.20 -2.01
C ALA A 18 0.64 -14.55 -0.55
N LYS A 19 1.55 -15.33 0.01
CA LYS A 19 1.51 -15.72 1.43
C LYS A 19 2.66 -15.11 2.22
N LYS A 20 3.68 -14.58 1.52
CA LYS A 20 4.89 -14.02 2.11
C LYS A 20 5.18 -12.65 1.55
N LYS A 21 5.99 -11.88 2.28
CA LYS A 21 6.34 -10.49 1.97
C LYS A 21 6.84 -10.30 0.53
N THR A 22 7.87 -11.02 0.11
CA THR A 22 8.47 -10.82 -1.20
C THR A 22 7.46 -11.04 -2.33
N GLU A 23 6.69 -12.10 -2.24
CA GLU A 23 5.66 -12.42 -3.24
C GLU A 23 4.56 -11.34 -3.27
N ALA A 24 4.16 -10.86 -2.09
CA ALA A 24 3.15 -9.81 -1.99
C ALA A 24 3.63 -8.51 -2.63
N LEU A 25 4.89 -8.14 -2.39
CA LEU A 25 5.49 -6.96 -2.99
C LEU A 25 5.55 -7.09 -4.51
N LYS A 26 5.87 -8.28 -5.03
CA LYS A 26 5.86 -8.52 -6.48
C LYS A 26 4.47 -8.32 -7.08
N GLU A 27 3.43 -8.85 -6.45
CA GLU A 27 2.05 -8.67 -6.93
C GLU A 27 1.65 -7.19 -6.97
N LEU A 28 1.99 -6.44 -5.92
CA LEU A 28 1.69 -5.02 -5.84
C LEU A 28 2.45 -4.21 -6.88
N ILE A 29 3.75 -4.46 -7.01
CA ILE A 29 4.59 -3.74 -7.97
C ILE A 29 4.08 -3.95 -9.39
N SER A 30 3.60 -5.17 -9.72
CA SER A 30 3.10 -5.49 -11.05
C SER A 30 1.91 -4.63 -11.48
N LEU A 31 1.22 -4.00 -10.53
CA LEU A 31 0.14 -3.07 -10.81
C LEU A 31 0.65 -1.71 -11.30
N ILE A 32 1.94 -1.44 -11.12
CA ILE A 32 2.56 -0.14 -11.45
C ILE A 32 3.60 -0.29 -12.56
N LYS A 33 4.49 -1.27 -12.46
CA LYS A 33 5.60 -1.50 -13.39
C LYS A 33 5.81 -2.98 -13.65
N THR A 34 6.44 -3.31 -14.77
CA THR A 34 6.75 -4.69 -15.16
C THR A 34 8.23 -4.80 -15.57
N GLY A 35 8.70 -6.02 -15.80
CA GLY A 35 10.04 -6.28 -16.31
C GLY A 35 11.16 -5.86 -15.36
N GLU A 36 12.23 -5.36 -15.92
CA GLU A 36 13.42 -4.97 -15.16
C GLU A 36 13.15 -3.84 -14.18
N ASP A 37 12.27 -2.90 -14.53
CA ASP A 37 11.89 -1.80 -13.64
C ASP A 37 11.24 -2.34 -12.38
N ALA A 38 10.34 -3.32 -12.53
CA ALA A 38 9.68 -3.96 -11.38
C ALA A 38 10.71 -4.65 -10.48
N GLU A 39 11.70 -5.32 -11.07
CA GLU A 39 12.76 -5.99 -10.31
C GLU A 39 13.61 -5.00 -9.50
N GLN A 40 13.94 -3.85 -10.09
CA GLN A 40 14.71 -2.82 -9.39
C GLN A 40 13.92 -2.22 -8.24
N ILE A 41 12.63 -1.97 -8.44
CA ILE A 41 11.75 -1.44 -7.39
C ILE A 41 11.66 -2.46 -6.25
N LEU A 42 11.54 -3.74 -6.58
CA LEU A 42 11.49 -4.80 -5.57
C LEU A 42 12.74 -4.79 -4.69
N LYS A 43 13.92 -4.68 -5.30
CA LYS A 43 15.18 -4.62 -4.55
C LYS A 43 15.20 -3.43 -3.59
N THR A 44 14.75 -2.27 -4.06
CA THR A 44 14.68 -1.06 -3.25
C THR A 44 13.74 -1.25 -2.05
N LEU A 45 12.58 -1.83 -2.29
CA LEU A 45 11.60 -2.10 -1.23
C LEU A 45 12.13 -3.11 -0.22
N LEU A 46 12.77 -4.19 -0.67
CA LEU A 46 13.32 -5.20 0.23
C LEU A 46 14.43 -4.62 1.10
N THR A 47 15.29 -3.76 0.54
CA THR A 47 16.32 -3.06 1.31
C THR A 47 15.68 -2.20 2.41
N ARG A 48 14.59 -1.49 2.09
CA ARG A 48 13.86 -0.69 3.08
C ARG A 48 13.26 -1.59 4.18
N GLU A 49 12.69 -2.74 3.81
CA GLU A 49 12.09 -3.67 4.77
C GLU A 49 13.12 -4.29 5.72
N GLU A 50 14.37 -4.43 5.28
CA GLU A 50 15.46 -4.91 6.14
C GLU A 50 15.76 -3.97 7.29
N LEU A 51 15.51 -2.67 7.12
CA LEU A 51 15.70 -1.67 8.17
C LEU A 51 14.62 -1.74 9.25
N GLY A 52 13.52 -2.38 8.96
CA GLY A 52 12.38 -2.52 9.84
C GLY A 52 11.12 -2.74 9.02
N SER A 53 10.28 -3.67 9.45
CA SER A 53 9.07 -3.99 8.72
C SER A 53 8.10 -2.81 8.66
N THR A 54 7.48 -2.61 7.49
CA THR A 54 6.39 -1.66 7.32
C THR A 54 5.01 -2.28 7.62
N GLY A 55 4.99 -3.52 8.11
CA GLY A 55 3.80 -4.13 8.70
C GLY A 55 3.56 -3.51 10.07
N ILE A 56 2.65 -2.56 10.15
CA ILE A 56 2.46 -1.70 11.33
C ILE A 56 1.53 -2.28 12.39
N GLY A 57 1.06 -3.50 12.18
CA GLY A 57 0.13 -4.16 13.09
C GLY A 57 -1.32 -4.02 12.64
N LYS A 58 -2.21 -4.74 13.32
CA LYS A 58 -3.66 -4.74 13.05
C LYS A 58 -4.01 -5.15 11.61
N GLY A 59 -3.16 -5.97 11.00
CA GLY A 59 -3.38 -6.48 9.65
C GLY A 59 -3.01 -5.51 8.52
N ILE A 60 -2.30 -4.43 8.83
CA ILE A 60 -1.94 -3.38 7.86
C ILE A 60 -0.44 -3.37 7.59
N GLY A 61 -0.07 -3.20 6.32
CA GLY A 61 1.30 -2.93 5.92
C GLY A 61 1.34 -1.75 4.96
N ILE A 62 2.40 -0.93 5.06
CA ILE A 62 2.57 0.25 4.22
C ILE A 62 3.99 0.25 3.62
N PRO A 63 4.27 -0.70 2.69
CA PRO A 63 5.56 -0.68 2.02
C PRO A 63 5.71 0.58 1.18
N HIS A 64 6.89 1.20 1.23
CA HIS A 64 7.11 2.47 0.56
C HIS A 64 8.58 2.68 0.23
N CYS A 65 8.84 3.36 -0.87
CA CYS A 65 10.20 3.74 -1.26
C CYS A 65 10.18 4.89 -2.26
N ARG A 66 11.35 5.45 -2.51
CA ARG A 66 11.59 6.36 -3.62
C ARG A 66 12.27 5.58 -4.74
N SER A 67 12.01 5.96 -6.00
CA SER A 67 12.62 5.30 -7.15
C SER A 67 12.83 6.29 -8.29
N LEU A 68 14.01 6.20 -8.92
CA LEU A 68 14.31 6.97 -10.14
C LEU A 68 13.44 6.54 -11.33
N LEU A 69 12.80 5.37 -11.23
CA LEU A 69 11.98 4.80 -12.29
C LEU A 69 10.53 5.32 -12.28
N ILE A 70 10.21 6.20 -11.33
CA ILE A 70 8.88 6.74 -11.13
C ILE A 70 8.93 8.26 -11.32
N ASP A 71 8.03 8.79 -12.16
CA ASP A 71 7.97 10.23 -12.46
C ASP A 71 7.08 11.01 -11.51
N LYS A 72 6.08 10.33 -10.95
CA LYS A 72 5.13 10.93 -10.02
C LYS A 72 4.74 9.89 -8.96
N LEU A 73 4.19 10.37 -7.86
CA LEU A 73 3.75 9.49 -6.77
C LEU A 73 2.73 8.47 -7.27
N GLU A 74 2.99 7.20 -6.97
CA GLU A 74 2.12 6.09 -7.35
C GLU A 74 1.72 5.28 -6.13
N ILE A 75 0.46 4.83 -6.10
CA ILE A 75 -0.08 4.00 -5.02
C ILE A 75 -0.66 2.74 -5.62
N ALA A 76 -0.34 1.59 -5.03
CA ALA A 76 -1.02 0.33 -5.32
C ALA A 76 -1.54 -0.25 -4.01
N ILE A 77 -2.72 -0.86 -4.08
CA ILE A 77 -3.38 -1.42 -2.90
C ILE A 77 -3.63 -2.90 -3.13
N GLY A 78 -3.37 -3.71 -2.11
CA GLY A 78 -3.65 -5.14 -2.16
C GLY A 78 -4.30 -5.62 -0.88
N ARG A 79 -5.21 -6.56 -1.03
CA ARG A 79 -5.90 -7.19 0.11
C ARG A 79 -5.75 -8.71 0.02
N SER A 80 -5.44 -9.33 1.14
CA SER A 80 -5.36 -10.79 1.26
C SER A 80 -6.37 -11.29 2.27
N THR A 81 -7.27 -12.15 1.83
CA THR A 81 -8.25 -12.78 2.72
C THR A 81 -7.56 -13.72 3.71
N ASN A 82 -6.59 -14.49 3.24
CA ASN A 82 -5.92 -15.51 4.06
C ASN A 82 -4.79 -14.96 4.92
N GLY A 83 -4.33 -13.76 4.62
CA GLY A 83 -3.22 -13.15 5.35
C GLY A 83 -1.86 -13.43 4.74
N ILE A 84 -0.94 -12.51 4.96
CA ILE A 84 0.42 -12.54 4.44
C ILE A 84 1.38 -12.47 5.61
N ASP A 85 2.37 -13.37 5.63
CA ASP A 85 3.49 -13.25 6.56
C ASP A 85 4.40 -12.13 6.08
N PHE A 86 4.23 -10.96 6.67
CA PHE A 86 4.93 -9.75 6.29
C PHE A 86 5.97 -9.31 7.32
N ASN A 87 6.27 -10.17 8.29
CA ASN A 87 7.12 -9.84 9.43
C ASN A 87 6.64 -8.57 10.14
N ALA A 88 5.32 -8.44 10.31
CA ALA A 88 4.73 -7.26 10.95
C ALA A 88 5.22 -7.11 12.40
N ILE A 89 5.20 -5.89 12.90
CA ILE A 89 5.70 -5.58 14.26
C ILE A 89 4.95 -6.33 15.35
N ASP A 90 3.67 -6.67 15.12
CA ASP A 90 2.86 -7.45 16.06
C ASP A 90 2.91 -8.96 15.80
N LYS A 91 3.72 -9.40 14.83
CA LYS A 91 3.90 -10.80 14.43
C LYS A 91 2.62 -11.48 13.94
N LYS A 92 1.62 -10.70 13.57
CA LYS A 92 0.35 -11.20 13.02
C LYS A 92 0.31 -11.03 11.51
N PRO A 93 -0.54 -11.82 10.80
CA PRO A 93 -0.67 -11.68 9.36
C PRO A 93 -1.15 -10.31 8.94
N VAL A 94 -0.69 -9.87 7.75
CA VAL A 94 -1.14 -8.64 7.13
C VAL A 94 -2.22 -8.99 6.09
N HIS A 95 -3.32 -8.25 6.10
CA HIS A 95 -4.44 -8.44 5.18
C HIS A 95 -4.62 -7.30 4.20
N LEU A 96 -4.09 -6.12 4.48
CA LEU A 96 -4.20 -4.95 3.63
C LEU A 96 -2.85 -4.26 3.49
N LEU A 97 -2.45 -4.02 2.25
CA LEU A 97 -1.19 -3.37 1.92
C LEU A 97 -1.42 -2.13 1.07
N PHE A 98 -0.77 -1.03 1.47
CA PHE A 98 -0.66 0.17 0.65
C PHE A 98 0.80 0.31 0.22
N LEU A 99 1.07 0.14 -1.06
CA LEU A 99 2.39 0.37 -1.62
C LEU A 99 2.46 1.80 -2.14
N ILE A 100 3.46 2.55 -1.70
CA ILE A 100 3.65 3.93 -2.13
C ILE A 100 5.05 4.05 -2.72
N ILE A 101 5.14 4.51 -3.97
CA ILE A 101 6.41 4.75 -4.62
C ILE A 101 6.46 6.20 -5.05
N ALA A 102 7.49 6.92 -4.64
CA ALA A 102 7.65 8.33 -4.93
C ALA A 102 8.88 8.58 -5.80
N PRO A 103 8.87 9.64 -6.64
CA PRO A 103 10.07 10.04 -7.35
C PRO A 103 11.09 10.65 -6.38
N PRO A 104 12.38 10.72 -6.77
CA PRO A 104 13.40 11.32 -5.92
C PRO A 104 13.14 12.80 -5.62
N GLN A 105 12.62 13.53 -6.62
CA GLN A 105 12.24 14.93 -6.45
C GLN A 105 10.76 15.01 -6.14
N ASP A 106 10.45 15.62 -5.02
CA ASP A 106 9.09 15.63 -4.47
C ASP A 106 8.81 16.99 -3.85
N PRO A 107 8.61 18.03 -4.68
CA PRO A 107 8.26 19.36 -4.20
C PRO A 107 6.97 19.30 -3.38
N GLY A 108 6.97 19.92 -2.22
CA GLY A 108 5.81 19.94 -1.35
C GLY A 108 5.66 18.69 -0.48
N ASN A 109 6.65 17.80 -0.44
CA ASN A 109 6.65 16.61 0.41
C ASN A 109 5.41 15.73 0.27
N GLN A 110 4.97 15.50 -0.96
CA GLN A 110 3.78 14.69 -1.24
C GLN A 110 3.88 13.27 -0.66
N TYR A 111 5.08 12.72 -0.68
CA TYR A 111 5.36 11.38 -0.16
C TYR A 111 5.03 11.29 1.33
N LEU A 112 5.58 12.20 2.14
CA LEU A 112 5.33 12.20 3.59
C LEU A 112 3.88 12.51 3.93
N ILE A 113 3.27 13.44 3.19
CA ILE A 113 1.85 13.79 3.38
C ILE A 113 0.97 12.57 3.09
N THR A 114 1.25 11.87 2.01
CA THR A 114 0.48 10.68 1.61
C THR A 114 0.63 9.56 2.63
N LEU A 115 1.85 9.30 3.11
CA LEU A 115 2.09 8.31 4.16
C LEU A 115 1.27 8.61 5.40
N GLY A 116 1.25 9.87 5.84
CA GLY A 116 0.47 10.29 7.00
C GLY A 116 -1.02 10.10 6.81
N ARG A 117 -1.54 10.43 5.64
CA ARG A 117 -2.96 10.24 5.32
C ARG A 117 -3.35 8.78 5.28
N ILE A 118 -2.52 7.94 4.68
CA ILE A 118 -2.75 6.50 4.63
C ILE A 118 -2.78 5.92 6.05
N ALA A 119 -1.87 6.34 6.92
CA ALA A 119 -1.85 5.88 8.30
C ALA A 119 -3.16 6.19 9.03
N ILE A 120 -3.69 7.39 8.83
CA ILE A 120 -4.97 7.81 9.44
C ILE A 120 -6.13 7.00 8.87
N VAL A 121 -6.19 6.83 7.56
CA VAL A 121 -7.23 6.02 6.90
C VAL A 121 -7.19 4.58 7.40
N CYS A 122 -5.99 4.01 7.53
CA CYS A 122 -5.83 2.65 8.03
C CYS A 122 -6.32 2.49 9.46
N GLN A 123 -6.09 3.48 10.32
CA GLN A 123 -6.63 3.48 11.67
C GLN A 123 -8.16 3.40 11.65
N GLU A 124 -8.79 4.21 10.81
CA GLU A 124 -10.24 4.23 10.70
C GLU A 124 -10.80 2.93 10.11
N LEU A 125 -10.15 2.37 9.10
CA LEU A 125 -10.54 1.08 8.51
C LEU A 125 -10.50 -0.03 9.56
N THR A 126 -9.46 -0.06 10.38
CA THR A 126 -9.27 -1.07 11.41
C THR A 126 -10.28 -0.91 12.55
N LYS A 127 -10.45 0.32 13.01
CA LYS A 127 -11.37 0.68 14.08
C LYS A 127 -12.80 0.30 13.73
N LYS A 128 -13.21 0.54 12.48
CA LYS A 128 -14.56 0.23 11.99
C LYS A 128 -14.69 -1.18 11.46
N LYS A 129 -13.61 -1.97 11.43
CA LYS A 129 -13.56 -3.34 10.93
C LYS A 129 -14.07 -3.45 9.49
N LYS A 130 -13.64 -2.52 8.62
CA LYS A 130 -14.14 -2.44 7.24
C LYS A 130 -13.17 -2.91 6.16
N ILE A 131 -12.05 -3.53 6.52
CA ILE A 131 -11.04 -3.98 5.56
C ILE A 131 -11.64 -4.91 4.49
N PHE A 132 -12.52 -5.82 4.90
CA PHE A 132 -13.10 -6.83 3.99
C PHE A 132 -14.46 -6.46 3.43
N GLU A 133 -14.99 -5.29 3.75
CA GLU A 133 -16.32 -4.85 3.30
C GLU A 133 -16.39 -4.59 1.78
N PRO A 134 -15.43 -3.85 1.17
CA PRO A 134 -15.49 -3.62 -0.28
C PRO A 134 -15.32 -4.90 -1.08
N GLN A 135 -16.13 -5.06 -2.13
CA GLN A 135 -16.06 -6.22 -3.03
C GLN A 135 -15.40 -5.87 -4.35
N THR A 136 -15.29 -4.60 -4.69
CA THR A 136 -14.65 -4.12 -5.92
C THR A 136 -13.66 -3.00 -5.62
N PRO A 137 -12.69 -2.77 -6.51
CA PRO A 137 -11.78 -1.61 -6.36
C PRO A 137 -12.52 -0.29 -6.25
N GLU A 138 -13.59 -0.11 -7.02
CA GLU A 138 -14.43 1.10 -6.98
C GLU A 138 -15.07 1.29 -5.61
N GLU A 139 -15.58 0.21 -5.02
CA GLU A 139 -16.15 0.26 -3.67
C GLU A 139 -15.08 0.61 -2.62
N PHE A 140 -13.85 0.09 -2.81
CA PHE A 140 -12.75 0.40 -1.92
C PHE A 140 -12.40 1.89 -1.96
N ILE A 141 -12.30 2.46 -3.17
CA ILE A 141 -12.03 3.88 -3.35
C ILE A 141 -13.16 4.73 -2.72
N ALA A 142 -14.41 4.33 -2.93
CA ALA A 142 -15.56 5.02 -2.33
C ALA A 142 -15.50 5.01 -0.81
N LEU A 143 -15.09 3.89 -0.21
CA LEU A 143 -14.95 3.77 1.23
C LEU A 143 -13.87 4.71 1.77
N ILE A 144 -12.71 4.76 1.10
CA ILE A 144 -11.62 5.65 1.49
C ILE A 144 -12.06 7.11 1.38
N LYS A 145 -12.76 7.47 0.29
CA LYS A 145 -13.29 8.82 0.11
C LYS A 145 -14.20 9.20 1.27
N LYS A 146 -15.10 8.31 1.64
CA LYS A 146 -16.04 8.55 2.75
C LYS A 146 -15.29 8.74 4.07
N ILE A 147 -14.27 7.94 4.32
CA ILE A 147 -13.46 8.08 5.53
C ILE A 147 -12.74 9.44 5.55
N GLU A 148 -12.14 9.84 4.43
CA GLU A 148 -11.47 11.13 4.35
C GLU A 148 -12.41 12.31 4.57
N GLU A 149 -13.64 12.23 4.07
CA GLU A 149 -14.63 13.29 4.23
C GLU A 149 -15.07 13.46 5.68
N ASN A 150 -14.91 12.44 6.50
CA ASN A 150 -15.32 12.44 7.91
C ASN A 150 -14.17 12.69 8.90
N LEU A 151 -13.00 13.03 8.40
CA LEU A 151 -11.84 13.33 9.26
C LEU A 151 -11.85 14.77 9.79
#